data_b9df920ebdcf7d3bac42d8c93722eba7
#
_entry.id   b9df920ebdcf7d3bac42d8c93722eba7
#
_cell.length_a   1.000
_cell.length_b   1.000
_cell.length_c   1.000
_cell.angle_alpha   90.00
_cell.angle_beta   90.00
_cell.angle_gamma   90.00
#
_symmetry.space_group_name_H-M   'P 1'
#
loop_
_entity.id
_entity.type
_entity.pdbx_description
1 polymer ?
#
loop_
_entity_poly.entity_id
_entity_poly.type
_entity_poly.pdbx_seq_one_letter_code
_entity_poly.pdbx_strand_id
1 'polypeptide(L)'
;HGVRKELRTQAIVTLLSADSVAVSSSVPISVSVADFDLTDGIEKLMDASGFEILPSAFVSFDFVFSRDGTDGLPDVAVIREEVELQKSAVEFAGNFDYDACTGRFEILSRTGNIYFAPGRAGLEQESMPLLDSVVDIVSRCPGMTIEVGGHTDSDGSAAANLALSEARARAVTAHLTQAGIDARRVLSVGYGEANPVAPNDSLSNKARNRRIEFAVVER
;
A
#
# COMPACT_ATOMS: atom_id res chain seq x y z
N HIS A 1 -16.49 18.95 -18.14
CA HIS A 1 -16.11 17.69 -18.74
C HIS A 1 -17.13 16.62 -18.35
N GLY A 2 -17.91 16.06 -19.28
CA GLY A 2 -19.07 15.20 -19.02
C GLY A 2 -18.82 13.71 -19.26
N VAL A 3 -17.59 13.23 -19.05
CA VAL A 3 -17.27 11.80 -19.21
C VAL A 3 -17.90 11.01 -18.07
N ARG A 4 -18.72 10.02 -18.40
CA ARG A 4 -19.30 9.06 -17.45
C ARG A 4 -18.74 7.69 -17.76
N LYS A 5 -18.28 6.99 -16.71
CA LYS A 5 -17.83 5.61 -16.78
C LYS A 5 -18.65 4.75 -15.83
N GLU A 6 -19.02 3.58 -16.28
CA GLU A 6 -19.63 2.56 -15.43
C GLU A 6 -18.51 1.70 -14.86
N LEU A 7 -18.42 1.66 -13.54
CA LEU A 7 -17.46 0.83 -12.80
C LEU A 7 -18.23 -0.24 -12.04
N ARG A 8 -17.76 -1.47 -12.12
CA ARG A 8 -18.32 -2.60 -11.36
C ARG A 8 -17.39 -2.93 -10.21
N THR A 9 -17.95 -2.98 -9.01
CA THR A 9 -17.23 -3.36 -7.80
C THR A 9 -18.10 -4.24 -6.93
N GLN A 10 -17.49 -4.94 -6.00
CA GLN A 10 -18.21 -5.64 -4.94
C GLN A 10 -18.51 -4.66 -3.80
N ALA A 11 -19.71 -4.73 -3.28
CA ALA A 11 -20.13 -3.94 -2.15
C ALA A 11 -20.52 -4.85 -0.98
N ILE A 12 -20.23 -4.39 0.22
CA ILE A 12 -20.70 -4.98 1.46
C ILE A 12 -22.00 -4.29 1.81
N VAL A 13 -23.05 -5.09 2.05
CA VAL A 13 -24.34 -4.58 2.49
C VAL A 13 -24.53 -5.01 3.94
N THR A 14 -24.62 -4.03 4.84
CA THR A 14 -24.80 -4.27 6.29
C THR A 14 -26.17 -3.77 6.70
N LEU A 15 -26.96 -4.64 7.34
CA LEU A 15 -28.24 -4.27 7.91
C LEU A 15 -27.97 -3.50 9.22
N LEU A 16 -28.34 -2.21 9.27
CA LEU A 16 -28.18 -1.35 10.44
C LEU A 16 -29.42 -1.43 11.35
N SER A 17 -30.62 -1.49 10.74
CA SER A 17 -31.91 -1.63 11.43
C SER A 17 -32.93 -2.30 10.53
N ALA A 18 -34.17 -2.47 11.00
CA ALA A 18 -35.26 -2.97 10.15
C ALA A 18 -35.55 -2.07 8.94
N ASP A 19 -35.15 -0.79 9.01
CA ASP A 19 -35.49 0.23 8.01
C ASP A 19 -34.27 0.91 7.38
N SER A 20 -33.04 0.49 7.71
CA SER A 20 -31.83 1.08 7.14
C SER A 20 -30.73 0.06 6.87
N VAL A 21 -29.99 0.30 5.78
CA VAL A 21 -28.85 -0.50 5.36
C VAL A 21 -27.67 0.41 5.03
N ALA A 22 -26.46 0.00 5.38
CA ALA A 22 -25.25 0.57 4.87
C ALA A 22 -24.74 -0.23 3.67
N VAL A 23 -24.23 0.47 2.67
CA VAL A 23 -23.60 -0.11 1.49
C VAL A 23 -22.23 0.54 1.32
N SER A 24 -21.18 -0.25 1.48
CA SER A 24 -19.80 0.22 1.32
C SER A 24 -19.04 -0.57 0.27
N SER A 25 -18.05 0.05 -0.34
CA SER A 25 -17.14 -0.66 -1.24
C SER A 25 -16.30 -1.66 -0.46
N SER A 26 -16.27 -2.92 -0.89
CA SER A 26 -15.46 -3.97 -0.23
C SER A 26 -13.96 -3.74 -0.39
N VAL A 27 -13.57 -3.09 -1.50
CA VAL A 27 -12.20 -2.68 -1.80
C VAL A 27 -12.25 -1.33 -2.49
N PRO A 28 -11.18 -0.50 -2.38
CA PRO A 28 -11.08 0.72 -3.16
C PRO A 28 -11.12 0.42 -4.66
N ILE A 29 -11.88 1.21 -5.40
CA ILE A 29 -11.99 1.11 -6.86
C ILE A 29 -10.84 1.91 -7.46
N SER A 30 -9.96 1.26 -8.20
CA SER A 30 -8.93 1.95 -8.96
C SER A 30 -9.54 2.61 -10.19
N VAL A 31 -9.31 3.91 -10.33
CA VAL A 31 -9.82 4.75 -11.43
C VAL A 31 -8.63 5.35 -12.15
N SER A 32 -8.47 5.05 -13.43
CA SER A 32 -7.41 5.66 -14.24
C SER A 32 -7.79 7.06 -14.68
N VAL A 33 -6.83 7.98 -14.64
CA VAL A 33 -6.98 9.35 -15.15
C VAL A 33 -7.31 9.34 -16.66
N ALA A 34 -6.74 8.40 -17.40
CA ALA A 34 -7.01 8.22 -18.82
C ALA A 34 -8.48 7.88 -19.12
N ASP A 35 -9.18 7.23 -18.17
CA ASP A 35 -10.59 6.91 -18.30
C ASP A 35 -11.49 8.15 -18.32
N PHE A 36 -10.99 9.29 -17.86
CA PHE A 36 -11.71 10.56 -17.75
C PHE A 36 -11.15 11.66 -18.67
N ASP A 37 -10.24 11.29 -19.56
CA ASP A 37 -9.62 12.23 -20.52
C ASP A 37 -8.83 13.36 -19.82
N LEU A 38 -8.17 13.02 -18.71
CA LEU A 38 -7.43 13.97 -17.87
C LEU A 38 -5.90 13.81 -17.98
N THR A 39 -5.42 12.98 -18.91
CA THR A 39 -3.99 12.66 -19.05
C THR A 39 -3.15 13.92 -19.32
N ASP A 40 -3.58 14.77 -20.25
CA ASP A 40 -2.89 16.02 -20.58
C ASP A 40 -2.79 16.99 -19.39
N GLY A 41 -3.79 16.98 -18.52
CA GLY A 41 -3.79 17.80 -17.31
C GLY A 41 -2.77 17.32 -16.29
N ILE A 42 -2.66 16.01 -16.11
CA ILE A 42 -1.68 15.40 -15.21
C ILE A 42 -0.26 15.57 -15.73
N GLU A 43 0.00 15.38 -17.04
CA GLU A 43 1.30 15.62 -17.65
C GLU A 43 1.78 17.07 -17.44
N LYS A 44 0.92 18.04 -17.65
CA LYS A 44 1.22 19.46 -17.39
C LYS A 44 1.50 19.76 -15.92
N LEU A 45 0.80 19.09 -15.01
CA LEU A 45 1.01 19.19 -13.57
C LEU A 45 2.36 18.57 -13.15
N MET A 46 2.70 17.42 -13.71
CA MET A 46 3.99 16.75 -13.49
C MET A 46 5.15 17.63 -13.99
N ASP A 47 5.03 18.18 -15.18
CA ASP A 47 6.03 19.09 -15.76
C ASP A 47 6.22 20.36 -14.91
N ALA A 48 5.12 20.93 -14.42
CA ALA A 48 5.15 22.15 -13.62
C ALA A 48 5.65 21.93 -12.19
N SER A 49 5.36 20.79 -11.59
CA SER A 49 5.70 20.49 -10.19
C SER A 49 7.06 19.81 -10.03
N GLY A 50 7.55 19.14 -11.07
CA GLY A 50 8.74 18.28 -11.01
C GLY A 50 8.50 16.98 -10.19
N PHE A 51 7.26 16.68 -9.83
CA PHE A 51 6.88 15.47 -9.10
C PHE A 51 6.08 14.54 -9.99
N GLU A 52 6.30 13.22 -9.84
CA GLU A 52 5.47 12.21 -10.49
C GLU A 52 4.10 12.15 -9.80
N ILE A 53 3.04 12.33 -10.57
CA ILE A 53 1.67 12.16 -10.11
C ILE A 53 1.16 10.83 -10.67
N LEU A 54 0.76 9.91 -9.78
CA LEU A 54 0.20 8.63 -10.21
C LEU A 54 -1.05 8.87 -11.06
N PRO A 55 -1.13 8.26 -12.25
CA PRO A 55 -2.26 8.46 -13.17
C PRO A 55 -3.51 7.66 -12.77
N SER A 56 -3.65 7.34 -11.48
CA SER A 56 -4.77 6.59 -10.93
C SER A 56 -5.17 7.14 -9.58
N ALA A 57 -6.47 7.13 -9.32
CA ALA A 57 -7.06 7.43 -8.03
C ALA A 57 -7.78 6.21 -7.48
N PHE A 58 -7.82 6.09 -6.16
CA PHE A 58 -8.61 5.07 -5.48
C PHE A 58 -9.84 5.72 -4.89
N VAL A 59 -11.01 5.18 -5.23
CA VAL A 59 -12.30 5.69 -4.75
C VAL A 59 -12.96 4.62 -3.92
N SER A 60 -13.33 4.96 -2.69
CA SER A 60 -14.23 4.16 -1.86
C SER A 60 -15.50 4.95 -1.61
N PHE A 61 -16.58 4.24 -1.36
CA PHE A 61 -17.86 4.86 -1.04
C PHE A 61 -18.51 4.14 0.13
N ASP A 62 -19.25 4.93 0.92
CA ASP A 62 -20.11 4.46 1.98
C ASP A 62 -21.44 5.21 1.87
N PHE A 63 -22.53 4.49 1.70
CA PHE A 63 -23.88 5.03 1.61
C PHE A 63 -24.77 4.39 2.67
N VAL A 64 -25.66 5.18 3.24
CA VAL A 64 -26.73 4.67 4.11
C VAL A 64 -28.05 4.94 3.42
N PHE A 65 -28.83 3.89 3.24
CA PHE A 65 -30.19 3.94 2.69
C PHE A 65 -31.19 3.67 3.81
N SER A 66 -32.19 4.53 3.93
CA SER A 66 -33.32 4.33 4.84
C SER A 66 -34.61 4.25 4.05
N ARG A 67 -35.59 3.51 4.61
CA ARG A 67 -36.93 3.46 4.04
C ARG A 67 -37.61 4.82 4.21
N ASP A 68 -38.31 5.31 3.15
CA ASP A 68 -39.07 6.55 3.21
C ASP A 68 -40.07 6.56 4.37
N GLY A 69 -40.02 7.63 5.19
CA GLY A 69 -40.96 7.84 6.32
C GLY A 69 -40.41 7.53 7.71
N THR A 70 -39.13 7.14 7.81
CA THR A 70 -38.46 7.07 9.12
C THR A 70 -37.84 8.43 9.46
N ASP A 71 -38.49 9.18 10.30
CA ASP A 71 -37.93 10.40 10.89
C ASP A 71 -36.83 10.00 11.92
N GLY A 72 -35.60 10.08 11.49
CA GLY A 72 -34.44 9.84 12.33
C GLY A 72 -33.43 8.92 11.69
N LEU A 73 -32.61 9.45 10.78
CA LEU A 73 -31.33 8.81 10.49
C LEU A 73 -30.54 8.74 11.79
N PRO A 74 -29.99 7.56 12.16
CA PRO A 74 -29.03 7.53 13.26
C PRO A 74 -27.92 8.50 12.95
N ASP A 75 -27.44 9.20 13.98
CA ASP A 75 -26.39 10.21 13.83
C ASP A 75 -25.21 9.57 13.08
N VAL A 76 -24.85 10.14 11.93
CA VAL A 76 -23.78 9.63 11.05
C VAL A 76 -22.45 9.52 11.81
N ALA A 77 -22.27 10.31 12.87
CA ALA A 77 -21.12 10.21 13.76
C ALA A 77 -21.12 8.91 14.57
N VAL A 78 -22.29 8.50 15.11
CA VAL A 78 -22.44 7.24 15.86
C VAL A 78 -22.24 6.03 14.96
N ILE A 79 -22.78 6.09 13.73
CA ILE A 79 -22.60 5.00 12.75
C ILE A 79 -21.12 4.90 12.34
N ARG A 80 -20.42 6.02 12.14
CA ARG A 80 -18.99 6.01 11.84
C ARG A 80 -18.17 5.40 12.98
N GLU A 81 -18.50 5.72 14.22
CA GLU A 81 -17.80 5.18 15.39
C GLU A 81 -18.06 3.68 15.57
N GLU A 82 -19.29 3.19 15.38
CA GLU A 82 -19.60 1.75 15.41
C GLU A 82 -19.01 0.98 14.22
N VAL A 83 -19.00 1.55 13.02
CA VAL A 83 -18.39 0.93 11.84
C VAL A 83 -16.86 0.95 11.92
N GLU A 84 -16.26 2.01 12.45
CA GLU A 84 -14.81 2.05 12.74
C GLU A 84 -14.45 1.05 13.85
N LEU A 85 -15.24 0.94 14.92
CA LEU A 85 -15.06 -0.05 15.96
C LEU A 85 -15.27 -1.49 15.45
N GLN A 86 -16.23 -1.73 14.56
CA GLN A 86 -16.45 -3.05 13.95
C GLN A 86 -15.38 -3.36 12.88
N LYS A 87 -14.95 -2.38 12.08
CA LYS A 87 -13.78 -2.54 11.19
C LYS A 87 -12.53 -2.84 12.01
N SER A 88 -12.28 -2.11 13.07
CA SER A 88 -11.17 -2.38 13.96
C SER A 88 -11.29 -3.74 14.64
N ALA A 89 -12.50 -4.16 15.08
CA ALA A 89 -12.71 -5.46 15.70
C ALA A 89 -12.56 -6.64 14.72
N VAL A 90 -12.94 -6.47 13.45
CA VAL A 90 -12.76 -7.50 12.41
C VAL A 90 -11.31 -7.52 11.89
N GLU A 91 -10.63 -6.38 11.82
CA GLU A 91 -9.21 -6.33 11.46
C GLU A 91 -8.28 -6.67 12.63
N PHE A 92 -8.70 -6.45 13.89
CA PHE A 92 -7.89 -6.75 15.07
C PHE A 92 -7.95 -8.20 15.55
N ALA A 93 -8.88 -9.01 15.07
CA ALA A 93 -9.05 -10.38 15.55
C ALA A 93 -8.52 -11.41 14.56
N GLY A 94 -7.26 -11.82 14.73
CA GLY A 94 -6.76 -13.07 14.16
C GLY A 94 -5.54 -12.94 13.24
N ASN A 95 -4.91 -14.09 13.01
CA ASN A 95 -3.83 -14.26 12.06
C ASN A 95 -4.42 -14.31 10.64
N PHE A 96 -3.65 -13.83 9.68
CA PHE A 96 -3.95 -13.99 8.27
C PHE A 96 -3.60 -15.41 7.81
N ASP A 97 -4.35 -15.93 6.83
CA ASP A 97 -3.95 -17.11 6.09
C ASP A 97 -2.83 -16.80 5.09
N TYR A 98 -2.32 -17.82 4.43
CA TYR A 98 -1.19 -17.69 3.50
C TYR A 98 -1.50 -16.71 2.34
N ASP A 99 -2.67 -16.86 1.73
CA ASP A 99 -3.06 -16.06 0.56
C ASP A 99 -3.27 -14.58 0.94
N ALA A 100 -3.89 -14.32 2.08
CA ALA A 100 -4.06 -12.97 2.61
C ALA A 100 -2.71 -12.32 2.96
N CYS A 101 -1.77 -13.06 3.51
CA CYS A 101 -0.42 -12.58 3.79
C CYS A 101 0.32 -12.23 2.51
N THR A 102 0.36 -13.14 1.55
CA THR A 102 1.05 -12.96 0.27
C THR A 102 0.49 -11.76 -0.49
N GLY A 103 -0.84 -11.67 -0.60
CA GLY A 103 -1.52 -10.56 -1.27
C GLY A 103 -1.24 -9.21 -0.62
N ARG A 104 -1.16 -9.13 0.72
CA ARG A 104 -0.84 -7.88 1.43
C ARG A 104 0.61 -7.44 1.18
N PHE A 105 1.57 -8.35 1.17
CA PHE A 105 2.96 -8.03 0.86
C PHE A 105 3.13 -7.61 -0.61
N GLU A 106 2.42 -8.23 -1.54
CA GLU A 106 2.42 -7.83 -2.94
C GLU A 106 1.88 -6.40 -3.12
N ILE A 107 0.78 -6.05 -2.45
CA ILE A 107 0.22 -4.70 -2.46
C ILE A 107 1.22 -3.70 -1.88
N LEU A 108 1.80 -3.99 -0.72
CA LEU A 108 2.80 -3.11 -0.09
C LEU A 108 4.02 -2.87 -0.98
N SER A 109 4.50 -3.90 -1.65
CA SER A 109 5.66 -3.80 -2.55
C SER A 109 5.37 -2.95 -3.79
N ARG A 110 4.10 -2.86 -4.21
CA ARG A 110 3.68 -2.05 -5.37
C ARG A 110 3.31 -0.62 -5.02
N THR A 111 2.74 -0.39 -3.84
CA THR A 111 2.14 0.90 -3.47
C THR A 111 2.90 1.63 -2.38
N GLY A 112 3.73 0.90 -1.61
CA GLY A 112 4.47 1.44 -0.48
C GLY A 112 5.85 1.94 -0.91
N ASN A 113 6.15 3.21 -0.60
CA ASN A 113 7.50 3.75 -0.77
C ASN A 113 8.19 3.87 0.58
N ILE A 114 9.31 3.17 0.74
CA ILE A 114 10.22 3.37 1.86
C ILE A 114 11.30 4.36 1.40
N TYR A 115 11.34 5.52 2.05
CA TYR A 115 12.24 6.60 1.72
C TYR A 115 13.54 6.48 2.49
N PHE A 116 14.64 6.74 1.78
CA PHE A 116 15.99 6.78 2.32
C PHE A 116 16.66 8.07 1.91
N ALA A 117 17.53 8.57 2.76
CA ALA A 117 18.39 9.69 2.38
C ALA A 117 19.22 9.34 1.12
N PRO A 118 19.45 10.31 0.20
CA PRO A 118 20.15 10.07 -1.06
C PRO A 118 21.51 9.38 -0.83
N GLY A 119 21.73 8.25 -1.51
CA GLY A 119 22.96 7.46 -1.40
C GLY A 119 23.19 6.80 -0.03
N ARG A 120 22.20 6.77 0.85
CA ARG A 120 22.29 6.22 2.21
C ARG A 120 21.22 5.16 2.47
N ALA A 121 21.38 4.45 3.59
CA ALA A 121 20.43 3.45 4.07
C ALA A 121 19.66 3.90 5.33
N GLY A 122 19.78 5.16 5.73
CA GLY A 122 18.99 5.70 6.85
C GLY A 122 17.53 5.85 6.42
N LEU A 123 16.63 5.27 7.23
CA LEU A 123 15.18 5.40 7.04
C LEU A 123 14.74 6.83 7.35
N GLU A 124 13.91 7.40 6.49
CA GLU A 124 13.32 8.72 6.71
C GLU A 124 12.01 8.61 7.48
N GLN A 125 11.65 9.69 8.18
CA GLN A 125 10.47 9.74 9.05
C GLN A 125 9.17 9.44 8.30
N GLU A 126 9.10 9.81 7.03
CA GLU A 126 7.97 9.60 6.13
C GLU A 126 7.69 8.11 5.88
N SER A 127 8.67 7.24 6.12
CA SER A 127 8.53 5.79 5.97
C SER A 127 7.87 5.11 7.17
N MET A 128 7.83 5.77 8.34
CA MET A 128 7.40 5.13 9.58
C MET A 128 5.97 4.57 9.51
N PRO A 129 4.95 5.29 8.99
CA PRO A 129 3.60 4.73 8.92
C PRO A 129 3.49 3.47 8.07
N LEU A 130 4.29 3.39 6.99
CA LEU A 130 4.35 2.18 6.17
C LEU A 130 5.05 1.03 6.90
N LEU A 131 6.15 1.31 7.57
CA LEU A 131 6.88 0.31 8.36
C LEU A 131 6.05 -0.24 9.51
N ASP A 132 5.25 0.61 10.18
CA ASP A 132 4.29 0.17 11.20
C ASP A 132 3.24 -0.78 10.61
N SER A 133 2.76 -0.49 9.40
CA SER A 133 1.84 -1.38 8.67
C SER A 133 2.50 -2.72 8.31
N VAL A 134 3.77 -2.71 7.91
CA VAL A 134 4.54 -3.94 7.66
C VAL A 134 4.69 -4.76 8.94
N VAL A 135 4.99 -4.12 10.08
CA VAL A 135 5.08 -4.79 11.39
C VAL A 135 3.76 -5.47 11.74
N ASP A 136 2.62 -4.77 11.58
CA ASP A 136 1.30 -5.36 11.84
C ASP A 136 1.05 -6.59 10.97
N ILE A 137 1.26 -6.49 9.65
CA ILE A 137 1.06 -7.60 8.72
C ILE A 137 1.96 -8.79 9.07
N VAL A 138 3.27 -8.57 9.29
CA VAL A 138 4.21 -9.65 9.65
C VAL A 138 3.80 -10.31 10.96
N SER A 139 3.33 -9.54 11.95
CA SER A 139 2.88 -10.07 13.24
C SER A 139 1.67 -11.00 13.07
N ARG A 140 0.77 -10.68 12.15
CA ARG A 140 -0.46 -11.44 11.85
C ARG A 140 -0.27 -12.57 10.85
N CYS A 141 0.93 -12.76 10.33
CA CYS A 141 1.33 -13.85 9.41
C CYS A 141 2.24 -14.86 10.12
N PRO A 142 1.75 -15.61 11.14
CA PRO A 142 2.61 -16.50 11.94
C PRO A 142 3.20 -17.63 11.09
N GLY A 143 4.42 -18.05 11.44
CA GLY A 143 5.08 -19.17 10.79
C GLY A 143 5.67 -18.86 9.41
N MET A 144 5.46 -17.68 8.86
CA MET A 144 6.02 -17.26 7.57
C MET A 144 7.37 -16.57 7.75
N THR A 145 8.26 -16.77 6.80
CA THR A 145 9.49 -16.00 6.65
C THR A 145 9.32 -14.97 5.56
N ILE A 146 9.70 -13.74 5.85
CA ILE A 146 9.55 -12.61 4.94
C ILE A 146 10.94 -12.20 4.45
N GLU A 147 11.11 -12.14 3.16
CA GLU A 147 12.27 -11.54 2.53
C GLU A 147 12.02 -10.04 2.31
N VAL A 148 12.99 -9.24 2.69
CA VAL A 148 13.06 -7.81 2.42
C VAL A 148 14.12 -7.61 1.34
N GLY A 149 13.68 -7.39 0.11
CA GLY A 149 14.52 -7.21 -1.08
C GLY A 149 14.80 -5.72 -1.33
N GLY A 150 16.07 -5.34 -1.38
CA GLY A 150 16.48 -3.98 -1.72
C GLY A 150 16.90 -3.86 -3.18
N HIS A 151 16.44 -2.81 -3.87
CA HIS A 151 16.74 -2.55 -5.27
C HIS A 151 17.25 -1.12 -5.47
N THR A 152 18.03 -0.92 -6.54
CA THR A 152 18.50 0.38 -7.01
C THR A 152 18.15 0.59 -8.48
N ASP A 153 18.30 1.82 -8.94
CA ASP A 153 18.45 2.09 -10.37
C ASP A 153 19.88 1.74 -10.83
N SER A 154 20.16 1.99 -12.11
CA SER A 154 21.46 1.70 -12.74
C SER A 154 22.49 2.83 -12.59
N ASP A 155 22.25 3.85 -11.77
CA ASP A 155 23.23 4.91 -11.55
C ASP A 155 24.33 4.43 -10.59
N GLY A 156 25.58 4.57 -11.01
CA GLY A 156 26.73 4.14 -10.24
C GLY A 156 27.32 2.81 -10.69
N SER A 157 28.09 2.18 -9.83
CA SER A 157 28.65 0.86 -10.12
C SER A 157 27.76 -0.25 -9.55
N ALA A 158 27.67 -1.38 -10.24
CA ALA A 158 26.89 -2.54 -9.79
C ALA A 158 27.29 -2.99 -8.37
N ALA A 159 28.58 -2.93 -8.02
CA ALA A 159 29.05 -3.28 -6.69
C ALA A 159 28.58 -2.29 -5.61
N ALA A 160 28.56 -0.99 -5.91
CA ALA A 160 28.04 0.03 -5.00
C ALA A 160 26.50 -0.12 -4.83
N ASN A 161 25.79 -0.36 -5.93
CA ASN A 161 24.35 -0.58 -5.94
C ASN A 161 23.95 -1.83 -5.15
N LEU A 162 24.70 -2.91 -5.28
CA LEU A 162 24.50 -4.13 -4.48
C LEU A 162 24.68 -3.84 -2.99
N ALA A 163 25.79 -3.20 -2.59
CA ALA A 163 26.05 -2.86 -1.20
C ALA A 163 25.02 -1.90 -0.62
N LEU A 164 24.57 -0.90 -1.38
CA LEU A 164 23.54 0.06 -0.94
C LEU A 164 22.19 -0.62 -0.75
N SER A 165 21.77 -1.45 -1.70
CA SER A 165 20.50 -2.16 -1.63
C SER A 165 20.45 -3.14 -0.44
N GLU A 166 21.55 -3.84 -0.19
CA GLU A 166 21.69 -4.72 0.97
C GLU A 166 21.67 -3.95 2.29
N ALA A 167 22.33 -2.78 2.36
CA ALA A 167 22.30 -1.92 3.54
C ALA A 167 20.87 -1.39 3.82
N ARG A 168 20.10 -1.04 2.79
CA ARG A 168 18.71 -0.61 2.89
C ARG A 168 17.80 -1.74 3.37
N ALA A 169 17.91 -2.93 2.79
CA ALA A 169 17.17 -4.10 3.24
C ALA A 169 17.45 -4.40 4.71
N ARG A 170 18.72 -4.34 5.13
CA ARG A 170 19.11 -4.50 6.55
C ARG A 170 18.52 -3.42 7.47
N ALA A 171 18.44 -2.17 7.02
CA ALA A 171 17.84 -1.11 7.84
C ALA A 171 16.35 -1.38 8.09
N VAL A 172 15.62 -1.86 7.07
CA VAL A 172 14.22 -2.26 7.22
C VAL A 172 14.08 -3.47 8.13
N THR A 173 14.85 -4.54 7.93
CA THR A 173 14.79 -5.73 8.81
C THR A 173 15.17 -5.41 10.25
N ALA A 174 16.12 -4.50 10.47
CA ALA A 174 16.47 -4.01 11.80
C ALA A 174 15.29 -3.29 12.47
N HIS A 175 14.56 -2.45 11.73
CA HIS A 175 13.36 -1.80 12.24
C HIS A 175 12.28 -2.82 12.63
N LEU A 176 11.98 -3.79 11.76
CA LEU A 176 11.01 -4.85 12.06
C LEU A 176 11.39 -5.65 13.32
N THR A 177 12.66 -5.99 13.46
CA THR A 177 13.14 -6.74 14.64
C THR A 177 13.11 -5.90 15.93
N GLN A 178 13.40 -4.60 15.85
CA GLN A 178 13.24 -3.68 16.97
C GLN A 178 11.78 -3.52 17.39
N ALA A 179 10.85 -3.61 16.44
CA ALA A 179 9.41 -3.61 16.69
C ALA A 179 8.88 -4.97 17.23
N GLY A 180 9.75 -5.97 17.44
CA GLY A 180 9.39 -7.24 18.07
C GLY A 180 9.22 -8.43 17.13
N ILE A 181 9.44 -8.27 15.82
CA ILE A 181 9.43 -9.40 14.88
C ILE A 181 10.68 -10.27 15.12
N ASP A 182 10.50 -11.59 15.23
CA ASP A 182 11.60 -12.53 15.38
C ASP A 182 12.57 -12.44 14.18
N ALA A 183 13.86 -12.18 14.47
CA ALA A 183 14.87 -12.02 13.44
C ALA A 183 15.02 -13.24 12.51
N ARG A 184 14.61 -14.44 12.95
CA ARG A 184 14.59 -15.66 12.12
C ARG A 184 13.51 -15.64 11.05
N ARG A 185 12.56 -14.73 11.17
CA ARG A 185 11.43 -14.58 10.25
C ARG A 185 11.63 -13.51 9.21
N VAL A 186 12.69 -12.73 9.26
CA VAL A 186 12.98 -11.66 8.29
C VAL A 186 14.36 -11.84 7.70
N LEU A 187 14.42 -11.89 6.38
CA LEU A 187 15.65 -12.01 5.60
C LEU A 187 15.89 -10.71 4.87
N SER A 188 17.12 -10.20 4.88
CA SER A 188 17.51 -9.05 4.08
C SER A 188 18.35 -9.49 2.88
N VAL A 189 17.91 -9.09 1.68
CA VAL A 189 18.62 -9.40 0.42
C VAL A 189 18.82 -8.10 -0.37
N GLY A 190 20.05 -7.88 -0.83
CA GLY A 190 20.34 -6.81 -1.79
C GLY A 190 20.35 -7.37 -3.19
N TYR A 191 19.58 -6.77 -4.10
CA TYR A 191 19.55 -7.13 -5.51
C TYR A 191 20.28 -6.11 -6.39
N GLY A 192 20.62 -4.94 -5.83
CA GLY A 192 21.22 -3.86 -6.61
C GLY A 192 20.32 -3.48 -7.79
N GLU A 193 20.92 -3.32 -8.95
CA GLU A 193 20.26 -2.96 -10.21
C GLU A 193 19.83 -4.19 -11.06
N ALA A 194 20.00 -5.42 -10.54
CA ALA A 194 19.84 -6.63 -11.35
C ALA A 194 18.39 -6.92 -11.77
N ASN A 195 17.40 -6.47 -10.97
CA ASN A 195 15.99 -6.78 -11.18
C ASN A 195 15.17 -5.48 -11.36
N PRO A 196 15.29 -4.75 -12.48
CA PRO A 196 14.53 -3.54 -12.70
C PRO A 196 13.07 -3.86 -13.03
N VAL A 197 12.13 -3.06 -12.48
CA VAL A 197 10.69 -3.12 -12.80
C VAL A 197 10.30 -2.13 -13.89
N ALA A 198 11.21 -1.24 -14.26
CA ALA A 198 11.06 -0.29 -15.36
C ALA A 198 12.41 -0.08 -16.07
N PRO A 199 12.43 0.38 -17.34
CA PRO A 199 13.67 0.79 -17.99
C PRO A 199 14.38 1.91 -17.21
N ASN A 200 15.71 1.92 -17.18
CA ASN A 200 16.50 2.96 -16.51
C ASN A 200 16.74 4.20 -17.39
N ASP A 201 15.76 4.63 -18.16
CA ASP A 201 15.84 5.66 -19.21
C ASP A 201 15.31 7.03 -18.80
N SER A 202 14.58 7.11 -17.71
CA SER A 202 14.02 8.35 -17.18
C SER A 202 14.15 8.43 -15.66
N LEU A 203 14.06 9.63 -15.08
CA LEU A 203 14.07 9.82 -13.63
C LEU A 203 12.90 9.09 -12.94
N SER A 204 11.73 9.11 -13.57
CA SER A 204 10.55 8.41 -13.08
C SER A 204 10.76 6.89 -13.06
N ASN A 205 11.23 6.29 -14.14
CA ASN A 205 11.51 4.87 -14.22
C ASN A 205 12.60 4.44 -13.23
N LYS A 206 13.65 5.25 -13.08
CA LYS A 206 14.68 5.03 -12.06
C LYS A 206 14.11 5.09 -10.64
N ALA A 207 13.20 6.02 -10.37
CA ALA A 207 12.53 6.11 -9.07
C ALA A 207 11.75 4.83 -8.74
N ARG A 208 11.09 4.21 -9.72
CA ARG A 208 10.40 2.92 -9.56
C ARG A 208 11.35 1.76 -9.28
N ASN A 209 12.57 1.82 -9.82
CA ASN A 209 13.58 0.80 -9.56
C ASN A 209 14.20 0.92 -8.16
N ARG A 210 14.28 2.13 -7.59
CA ARG A 210 14.75 2.37 -6.21
C ARG A 210 13.65 2.02 -5.20
N ARG A 211 13.49 0.75 -4.87
CA ARG A 211 12.40 0.24 -4.03
C ARG A 211 12.86 -0.79 -3.02
N ILE A 212 11.98 -1.05 -2.06
CA ILE A 212 12.02 -2.24 -1.21
C ILE A 212 10.84 -3.12 -1.59
N GLU A 213 11.09 -4.39 -1.74
CA GLU A 213 10.06 -5.42 -1.94
C GLU A 213 9.96 -6.31 -0.69
N PHE A 214 8.74 -6.80 -0.45
CA PHE A 214 8.46 -7.79 0.58
C PHE A 214 7.90 -9.04 -0.08
N ALA A 215 8.50 -10.19 0.21
CA ALA A 215 8.04 -11.47 -0.32
C ALA A 215 7.94 -12.52 0.78
N VAL A 216 6.92 -13.38 0.70
CA VAL A 216 6.86 -14.57 1.55
C VAL A 216 7.78 -15.62 0.98
N VAL A 217 8.70 -16.12 1.81
CA VAL A 217 9.61 -17.23 1.44
C VAL A 217 9.00 -18.51 1.95
N GLU A 218 8.67 -19.41 1.03
CA GLU A 218 8.27 -20.78 1.39
C GLU A 218 9.49 -21.54 1.95
N ARG A 219 9.28 -22.25 3.05
CA ARG A 219 10.26 -23.15 3.62
C ARG A 219 10.03 -24.58 3.15
#